data_9dcf7549ac3a7ba0ee7d608cc63f90b7
#
_entry.id   9dcf7549ac3a7ba0ee7d608cc63f90b7
#
_cell.length_a   1.000
_cell.length_b   1.000
_cell.length_c   1.000
_cell.angle_alpha   90.00
_cell.angle_beta   90.00
_cell.angle_gamma   90.00
#
_symmetry.space_group_name_H-M   'P 1'
#
loop_
_entity.id
_entity.type
_entity.pdbx_description
1 polymer ?
#
loop_
_entity_poly.entity_id
_entity_poly.type
_entity_poly.pdbx_seq_one_letter_code
_entity_poly.pdbx_strand_id
1 'polypeptide(L)'
;RQRQMCIRDRAETPLHDIRLMMMRKFSDIPALTLTASIGHKLHMETVFKKYNPDYVFHAAAYKHVPMMEDNPGEAVINNIEGTRIIADLAVKYGVQKFVMVSTDKAVNPTNVMGCSKRICEMYCQSLNKAIVDGKVKGCTQFVTTRFGNVLGSNGSVIPIFKEQIKNGGPITVTHPDIIRYFMLIPEACRLVLQ
;
A
#
# COMPACT_ATOMS: atom_id res chain seq x y z
N ARG A 1 -2.58 19.94 18.02
CA ARG A 1 -1.41 19.52 17.21
C ARG A 1 -1.58 20.05 15.81
N GLN A 2 -0.53 20.65 15.26
CA GLN A 2 -0.50 21.07 13.85
C GLN A 2 -0.56 19.81 12.98
N ARG A 3 -1.52 19.71 12.05
CA ARG A 3 -1.63 18.57 11.15
C ARG A 3 -0.41 18.54 10.25
N GLN A 4 0.34 17.45 10.28
CA GLN A 4 1.53 17.24 9.46
C GLN A 4 1.36 15.94 8.69
N MET A 5 1.72 15.95 7.42
CA MET A 5 1.74 14.75 6.57
C MET A 5 3.19 14.35 6.29
N CYS A 6 3.53 13.09 6.55
CA CYS A 6 4.80 12.50 6.17
C CYS A 6 4.56 11.45 5.09
N ILE A 7 4.97 11.75 3.86
CA ILE A 7 4.81 10.89 2.70
C ILE A 7 6.14 10.21 2.44
N ARG A 8 6.12 8.88 2.36
CA ARG A 8 7.31 8.08 2.13
C ARG A 8 7.12 7.16 0.93
N ASP A 9 8.09 7.16 0.02
CA ASP A 9 8.19 6.22 -1.08
C ASP A 9 9.66 5.84 -1.30
N ARG A 10 9.90 4.68 -1.91
CA ARG A 10 11.25 4.30 -2.38
C ARG A 10 11.53 4.86 -3.78
N ALA A 11 10.49 5.11 -4.58
CA ALA A 11 10.58 5.70 -5.90
C ALA A 11 10.67 7.24 -5.80
N GLU A 12 11.84 7.79 -6.06
CA GLU A 12 12.15 9.21 -5.87
C GLU A 12 11.33 10.09 -6.82
N THR A 13 11.23 9.75 -8.10
CA THR A 13 10.54 10.58 -9.09
C THR A 13 9.05 10.77 -8.79
N PRO A 14 8.23 9.71 -8.54
CA PRO A 14 6.84 9.90 -8.14
C PRO A 14 6.70 10.66 -6.82
N LEU A 15 7.64 10.49 -5.90
CA LEU A 15 7.63 11.20 -4.63
C LEU A 15 7.89 12.70 -4.83
N HIS A 16 8.77 13.07 -5.75
CA HIS A 16 9.01 14.45 -6.15
C HIS A 16 7.75 15.10 -6.74
N ASP A 17 7.04 14.40 -7.64
CA ASP A 17 5.79 14.86 -8.22
C ASP A 17 4.72 15.13 -7.16
N ILE A 18 4.61 14.24 -6.18
CA ILE A 18 3.72 14.42 -5.02
C ILE A 18 4.13 15.66 -4.21
N ARG A 19 5.42 15.85 -3.97
CA ARG A 19 5.93 17.04 -3.27
C ARG A 19 5.53 18.33 -3.98
N LEU A 20 5.74 18.40 -5.30
CA LEU A 20 5.34 19.57 -6.09
C LEU A 20 3.83 19.80 -6.07
N MET A 21 3.05 18.75 -6.16
CA MET A 21 1.59 18.81 -6.05
C MET A 21 1.14 19.33 -4.69
N MET A 22 1.72 18.85 -3.59
CA MET A 22 1.42 19.30 -2.23
C MET A 22 1.75 20.79 -2.07
N MET A 23 2.92 21.24 -2.53
CA MET A 23 3.31 22.65 -2.47
C MET A 23 2.37 23.57 -3.25
N ARG A 24 1.82 23.10 -4.39
CA ARG A 24 0.93 23.92 -5.23
C ARG A 24 -0.52 23.94 -4.75
N LYS A 25 -1.05 22.80 -4.31
CA LYS A 25 -2.48 22.63 -4.02
C LYS A 25 -2.83 22.66 -2.53
N PHE A 26 -1.86 22.40 -1.66
CA PHE A 26 -2.06 22.23 -0.21
C PHE A 26 -0.93 22.92 0.57
N SER A 27 -0.60 24.15 0.18
CA SER A 27 0.49 24.95 0.78
C SER A 27 0.38 25.09 2.30
N ASP A 28 -0.84 25.10 2.83
CA ASP A 28 -1.12 25.27 4.26
C ASP A 28 -0.92 23.99 5.09
N ILE A 29 -0.69 22.85 4.41
CA ILE A 29 -0.44 21.56 5.07
C ILE A 29 1.06 21.28 5.05
N PRO A 30 1.75 21.26 6.20
CA PRO A 30 3.14 20.84 6.25
C PRO A 30 3.28 19.42 5.77
N ALA A 31 3.78 19.23 4.54
CA ALA A 31 4.02 17.93 3.93
C ALA A 31 5.52 17.67 3.83
N LEU A 32 5.95 16.56 4.40
CA LEU A 32 7.32 16.09 4.32
C LEU A 32 7.39 14.86 3.41
N THR A 33 8.35 14.84 2.50
CA THR A 33 8.60 13.69 1.62
C THR A 33 9.93 13.03 1.98
N LEU A 34 9.93 11.71 2.15
CA LEU A 34 11.09 10.92 2.53
C LEU A 34 11.31 9.77 1.56
N THR A 35 12.48 9.72 0.94
CA THR A 35 12.88 8.57 0.12
C THR A 35 13.42 7.47 1.03
N ALA A 36 12.67 6.37 1.17
CA ALA A 36 13.06 5.24 2.01
C ALA A 36 12.32 3.95 1.62
N SER A 37 12.95 2.79 1.86
CA SER A 37 12.31 1.48 1.72
C SER A 37 11.70 1.03 3.05
N ILE A 38 10.50 0.42 3.00
CA ILE A 38 9.87 -0.19 4.18
C ILE A 38 10.62 -1.40 4.70
N GLY A 39 11.39 -2.08 3.85
CA GLY A 39 12.26 -3.18 4.25
C GLY A 39 13.48 -2.76 5.06
N HIS A 40 13.78 -1.48 5.15
CA HIS A 40 14.94 -0.99 5.91
C HIS A 40 14.55 -0.61 7.35
N LYS A 41 14.50 -1.60 8.23
CA LYS A 41 13.97 -1.49 9.61
C LYS A 41 14.55 -0.28 10.38
N LEU A 42 15.88 -0.14 10.43
CA LEU A 42 16.53 0.94 11.21
C LEU A 42 16.13 2.34 10.70
N HIS A 43 16.06 2.51 9.38
CA HIS A 43 15.63 3.78 8.80
C HIS A 43 14.16 4.07 9.14
N MET A 44 13.28 3.07 8.98
CA MET A 44 11.87 3.22 9.31
C MET A 44 11.66 3.50 10.80
N GLU A 45 12.42 2.87 11.67
CA GLU A 45 12.39 3.16 13.11
C GLU A 45 12.78 4.60 13.42
N THR A 46 13.82 5.12 12.77
CA THR A 46 14.21 6.53 12.88
C THR A 46 13.08 7.47 12.44
N VAL A 47 12.37 7.13 11.36
CA VAL A 47 11.20 7.89 10.87
C VAL A 47 10.08 7.89 11.91
N PHE A 48 9.69 6.72 12.42
CA PHE A 48 8.63 6.62 13.44
C PHE A 48 9.00 7.36 14.72
N LYS A 49 10.22 7.22 15.20
CA LYS A 49 10.73 7.93 16.39
C LYS A 49 10.70 9.45 16.20
N LYS A 50 11.09 9.94 15.03
CA LYS A 50 11.17 11.38 14.73
C LYS A 50 9.80 12.02 14.56
N TYR A 51 8.90 11.37 13.84
CA TYR A 51 7.62 11.97 13.43
C TYR A 51 6.42 11.50 14.25
N ASN A 52 6.54 10.40 14.99
CA ASN A 52 5.52 9.83 15.89
C ASN A 52 4.10 9.92 15.31
N PRO A 53 3.80 9.23 14.19
CA PRO A 53 2.55 9.38 13.48
C PRO A 53 1.36 8.88 14.30
N ASP A 54 0.25 9.61 14.29
CA ASP A 54 -1.02 9.15 14.88
C ASP A 54 -1.73 8.14 13.96
N TYR A 55 -1.59 8.29 12.63
CA TYR A 55 -2.21 7.44 11.60
C TYR A 55 -1.17 6.99 10.59
N VAL A 56 -1.27 5.72 10.17
CA VAL A 56 -0.44 5.17 9.10
C VAL A 56 -1.33 4.60 8.00
N PHE A 57 -1.16 5.09 6.78
CA PHE A 57 -1.77 4.54 5.57
C PHE A 57 -0.69 3.77 4.80
N HIS A 58 -0.81 2.45 4.80
CA HIS A 58 0.19 1.56 4.23
C HIS A 58 -0.26 1.00 2.88
N ALA A 59 0.20 1.64 1.80
CA ALA A 59 -0.05 1.21 0.42
C ALA A 59 1.21 0.66 -0.29
N ALA A 60 2.36 0.66 0.38
CA ALA A 60 3.62 0.22 -0.20
C ALA A 60 3.63 -1.29 -0.41
N ALA A 61 3.65 -1.71 -1.69
CA ALA A 61 3.79 -3.10 -2.10
C ALA A 61 4.17 -3.18 -3.58
N TYR A 62 4.78 -4.29 -3.97
CA TYR A 62 4.83 -4.71 -5.37
C TYR A 62 3.48 -5.31 -5.75
N LYS A 63 2.91 -4.89 -6.89
CA LYS A 63 1.53 -5.24 -7.28
C LYS A 63 1.40 -5.98 -8.61
N HIS A 64 2.45 -6.01 -9.43
CA HIS A 64 2.42 -6.64 -10.74
C HIS A 64 2.59 -8.16 -10.61
N VAL A 65 1.52 -8.91 -10.95
CA VAL A 65 1.50 -10.36 -10.79
C VAL A 65 2.65 -11.04 -11.55
N PRO A 66 2.86 -10.83 -12.87
CA PRO A 66 3.94 -11.50 -13.58
C PRO A 66 5.32 -11.23 -12.97
N MET A 67 5.59 -9.97 -12.60
CA MET A 67 6.86 -9.60 -11.97
C MET A 67 7.11 -10.31 -10.64
N MET A 68 6.04 -10.58 -9.87
CA MET A 68 6.17 -11.28 -8.60
C MET A 68 6.27 -12.80 -8.76
N GLU A 69 5.69 -13.36 -9.82
CA GLU A 69 5.93 -14.77 -10.18
C GLU A 69 7.41 -14.99 -10.55
N ASP A 70 7.99 -14.07 -11.32
CA ASP A 70 9.41 -14.14 -11.70
C ASP A 70 10.36 -13.83 -10.52
N ASN A 71 9.89 -13.09 -9.52
CA ASN A 71 10.70 -12.58 -8.39
C ASN A 71 10.00 -12.81 -7.03
N PRO A 72 9.69 -14.05 -6.62
CA PRO A 72 8.94 -14.31 -5.40
C PRO A 72 9.64 -13.84 -4.12
N GLY A 73 10.97 -13.88 -4.09
CA GLY A 73 11.77 -13.38 -2.98
C GLY A 73 11.55 -11.89 -2.71
N GLU A 74 11.38 -11.09 -3.76
CA GLU A 74 11.10 -9.66 -3.66
C GLU A 74 9.70 -9.40 -3.07
N ALA A 75 8.72 -10.25 -3.40
CA ALA A 75 7.40 -10.17 -2.78
C ALA A 75 7.47 -10.47 -1.27
N VAL A 76 8.29 -11.42 -0.85
CA VAL A 76 8.49 -11.74 0.57
C VAL A 76 9.17 -10.57 1.28
N ILE A 77 10.30 -10.08 0.77
CA ILE A 77 11.09 -9.03 1.42
C ILE A 77 10.31 -7.71 1.47
N ASN A 78 9.75 -7.28 0.34
CA ASN A 78 9.10 -5.97 0.29
C ASN A 78 7.66 -6.02 0.84
N ASN A 79 6.82 -6.96 0.38
CA ASN A 79 5.42 -6.95 0.79
C ASN A 79 5.25 -7.50 2.21
N ILE A 80 5.78 -8.69 2.51
CA ILE A 80 5.55 -9.36 3.80
C ILE A 80 6.42 -8.73 4.89
N GLU A 81 7.75 -8.80 4.74
CA GLU A 81 8.67 -8.31 5.76
C GLU A 81 8.55 -6.79 5.94
N GLY A 82 8.41 -6.04 4.84
CA GLY A 82 8.18 -4.60 4.91
C GLY A 82 6.89 -4.24 5.66
N THR A 83 5.78 -4.94 5.42
CA THR A 83 4.53 -4.74 6.16
C THR A 83 4.71 -5.09 7.63
N ARG A 84 5.38 -6.21 7.96
CA ARG A 84 5.67 -6.61 9.33
C ARG A 84 6.45 -5.52 10.07
N ILE A 85 7.53 -5.01 9.48
CA ILE A 85 8.33 -3.94 10.07
C ILE A 85 7.49 -2.71 10.40
N ILE A 86 6.68 -2.24 9.44
CA ILE A 86 5.87 -1.03 9.65
C ILE A 86 4.76 -1.25 10.67
N ALA A 87 4.13 -2.43 10.70
CA ALA A 87 3.09 -2.78 11.66
C ALA A 87 3.65 -2.88 13.09
N ASP A 88 4.81 -3.53 13.26
CA ASP A 88 5.50 -3.62 14.55
C ASP A 88 5.91 -2.24 15.07
N LEU A 89 6.44 -1.38 14.20
CA LEU A 89 6.77 -0.01 14.56
C LEU A 89 5.53 0.82 14.90
N ALA A 90 4.41 0.60 14.22
CA ALA A 90 3.15 1.26 14.54
C ALA A 90 2.70 0.94 15.98
N VAL A 91 2.77 -0.32 16.39
CA VAL A 91 2.49 -0.73 17.77
C VAL A 91 3.51 -0.12 18.74
N LYS A 92 4.79 -0.26 18.44
CA LYS A 92 5.89 0.24 19.30
C LYS A 92 5.79 1.74 19.58
N TYR A 93 5.40 2.54 18.57
CA TYR A 93 5.32 3.99 18.68
C TYR A 93 3.89 4.53 18.93
N GLY A 94 2.96 3.65 19.27
CA GLY A 94 1.62 4.05 19.72
C GLY A 94 0.76 4.69 18.63
N VAL A 95 0.91 4.28 17.38
CA VAL A 95 0.03 4.69 16.28
C VAL A 95 -1.41 4.31 16.63
N GLN A 96 -2.34 5.25 16.51
CA GLN A 96 -3.75 5.01 16.85
C GLN A 96 -4.43 4.10 15.82
N LYS A 97 -4.23 4.37 14.52
CA LYS A 97 -4.84 3.59 13.44
C LYS A 97 -3.83 3.28 12.34
N PHE A 98 -3.79 2.02 11.94
CA PHE A 98 -3.01 1.51 10.84
C PHE A 98 -3.94 0.98 9.76
N VAL A 99 -3.99 1.64 8.61
CA VAL A 99 -4.83 1.24 7.47
C VAL A 99 -3.96 0.57 6.42
N MET A 100 -4.17 -0.73 6.22
CA MET A 100 -3.49 -1.51 5.20
C MET A 100 -4.31 -1.52 3.91
N VAL A 101 -3.73 -1.06 2.84
CA VAL A 101 -4.30 -1.21 1.49
C VAL A 101 -4.00 -2.60 0.94
N SER A 102 -5.05 -3.36 0.63
CA SER A 102 -4.98 -4.69 0.06
C SER A 102 -5.74 -4.78 -1.27
N THR A 103 -5.98 -5.97 -1.76
CA THR A 103 -6.52 -6.24 -3.09
C THR A 103 -7.53 -7.40 -3.05
N ASP A 104 -8.43 -7.44 -4.03
CA ASP A 104 -9.31 -8.58 -4.32
C ASP A 104 -8.51 -9.89 -4.53
N LYS A 105 -7.29 -9.79 -5.08
CA LYS A 105 -6.38 -10.94 -5.33
C LYS A 105 -5.84 -11.61 -4.05
N ALA A 106 -6.05 -11.00 -2.89
CA ALA A 106 -5.77 -11.60 -1.58
C ALA A 106 -6.90 -12.52 -1.08
N VAL A 107 -8.04 -12.54 -1.79
CA VAL A 107 -9.15 -13.47 -1.53
C VAL A 107 -8.90 -14.74 -2.33
N ASN A 108 -8.71 -15.88 -1.65
CA ASN A 108 -8.35 -17.16 -2.28
C ASN A 108 -7.19 -17.01 -3.30
N PRO A 109 -6.01 -16.59 -2.85
CA PRO A 109 -4.93 -16.18 -3.74
C PRO A 109 -4.40 -17.36 -4.55
N THR A 110 -4.21 -17.17 -5.86
CA THR A 110 -3.67 -18.15 -6.81
C THR A 110 -2.33 -17.73 -7.39
N ASN A 111 -1.74 -16.65 -6.87
CA ASN A 111 -0.48 -16.11 -7.35
C ASN A 111 0.34 -15.51 -6.20
N VAL A 112 1.66 -15.39 -6.42
CA VAL A 112 2.63 -14.92 -5.41
C VAL A 112 2.25 -13.55 -4.85
N MET A 113 1.86 -12.59 -5.71
CA MET A 113 1.47 -11.25 -5.26
C MET A 113 0.24 -11.31 -4.35
N GLY A 114 -0.80 -12.03 -4.73
CA GLY A 114 -2.02 -12.22 -3.92
C GLY A 114 -1.71 -12.92 -2.60
N CYS A 115 -0.90 -14.00 -2.63
CA CYS A 115 -0.42 -14.71 -1.43
C CYS A 115 0.32 -13.76 -0.47
N SER A 116 1.26 -12.96 -1.00
CA SER A 116 2.02 -12.01 -0.18
C SER A 116 1.11 -11.00 0.52
N LYS A 117 0.11 -10.46 -0.18
CA LYS A 117 -0.88 -9.53 0.40
C LYS A 117 -1.77 -10.23 1.44
N ARG A 118 -2.17 -11.48 1.20
CA ARG A 118 -2.96 -12.26 2.17
C ARG A 118 -2.17 -12.50 3.47
N ILE A 119 -0.90 -12.84 3.38
CA ILE A 119 -0.02 -13.00 4.55
C ILE A 119 0.07 -11.69 5.34
N CYS A 120 0.22 -10.55 4.66
CA CYS A 120 0.21 -9.23 5.30
C CYS A 120 -1.10 -8.96 6.06
N GLU A 121 -2.26 -9.28 5.45
CA GLU A 121 -3.57 -9.15 6.11
C GLU A 121 -3.67 -10.00 7.37
N MET A 122 -3.26 -11.27 7.27
CA MET A 122 -3.26 -12.20 8.40
C MET A 122 -2.37 -11.69 9.54
N TYR A 123 -1.19 -11.14 9.20
CA TYR A 123 -0.30 -10.54 10.18
C TYR A 123 -0.95 -9.37 10.91
N CYS A 124 -1.50 -8.41 10.16
CA CYS A 124 -2.18 -7.24 10.74
C CYS A 124 -3.39 -7.64 11.62
N GLN A 125 -4.19 -8.61 11.16
CA GLN A 125 -5.32 -9.14 11.91
C GLN A 125 -4.89 -9.84 13.20
N SER A 126 -3.84 -10.67 13.11
CA SER A 126 -3.28 -11.36 14.27
C SER A 126 -2.74 -10.38 15.30
N LEU A 127 -2.03 -9.35 14.85
CA LEU A 127 -1.49 -8.31 15.73
C LEU A 127 -2.61 -7.49 16.40
N ASN A 128 -3.64 -7.12 15.63
CA ASN A 128 -4.83 -6.46 16.18
C ASN A 128 -5.53 -7.31 17.26
N LYS A 129 -5.71 -8.60 16.97
CA LYS A 129 -6.29 -9.53 17.93
C LYS A 129 -5.44 -9.67 19.19
N ALA A 130 -4.12 -9.77 19.04
CA ALA A 130 -3.19 -9.88 20.17
C ALA A 130 -3.23 -8.64 21.07
N ILE A 131 -3.42 -7.44 20.50
CA ILE A 131 -3.61 -6.20 21.26
C ILE A 131 -4.95 -6.21 22.00
N VAL A 132 -6.04 -6.57 21.31
CA VAL A 132 -7.38 -6.65 21.92
C VAL A 132 -7.42 -7.68 23.05
N ASP A 133 -6.77 -8.83 22.86
CA ASP A 133 -6.68 -9.90 23.87
C ASP A 133 -5.69 -9.54 25.02
N GLY A 134 -5.03 -8.39 25.00
CA GLY A 134 -4.05 -7.97 26.00
C GLY A 134 -2.71 -8.72 25.95
N LYS A 135 -2.47 -9.55 24.93
CA LYS A 135 -1.22 -10.33 24.75
C LYS A 135 -0.07 -9.45 24.26
N VAL A 136 -0.39 -8.39 23.55
CA VAL A 136 0.55 -7.38 23.08
C VAL A 136 0.12 -6.03 23.63
N LYS A 137 1.04 -5.33 24.30
CA LYS A 137 0.78 -3.99 24.82
C LYS A 137 0.80 -2.99 23.67
N GLY A 138 -0.31 -2.31 23.45
CA GLY A 138 -0.45 -1.30 22.41
C GLY A 138 -1.87 -0.74 22.34
N CYS A 139 -2.04 0.29 21.51
CA CYS A 139 -3.35 0.92 21.26
C CYS A 139 -3.71 0.94 19.78
N THR A 140 -2.85 0.40 18.92
CA THR A 140 -3.01 0.48 17.46
C THR A 140 -4.18 -0.36 16.98
N GLN A 141 -5.13 0.27 16.31
CA GLN A 141 -6.21 -0.39 15.60
C GLN A 141 -5.79 -0.67 14.16
N PHE A 142 -5.81 -1.93 13.76
CA PHE A 142 -5.50 -2.34 12.39
C PHE A 142 -6.78 -2.49 11.56
N VAL A 143 -6.79 -1.83 10.40
CA VAL A 143 -7.87 -1.91 9.41
C VAL A 143 -7.29 -2.34 8.08
N THR A 144 -7.96 -3.26 7.39
CA THR A 144 -7.57 -3.69 6.03
C THR A 144 -8.67 -3.33 5.06
N THR A 145 -8.31 -2.59 3.99
CA THR A 145 -9.22 -2.28 2.89
C THR A 145 -8.82 -3.10 1.67
N ARG A 146 -9.81 -3.74 1.01
CA ARG A 146 -9.63 -4.48 -0.25
C ARG A 146 -10.40 -3.80 -1.34
N PHE A 147 -9.79 -3.65 -2.50
CA PHE A 147 -10.46 -3.23 -3.72
C PHE A 147 -9.86 -3.89 -4.95
N GLY A 148 -10.63 -3.91 -6.03
CA GLY A 148 -10.23 -4.49 -7.31
C GLY A 148 -9.32 -3.57 -8.12
N ASN A 149 -9.56 -3.52 -9.43
CA ASN A 149 -8.76 -2.67 -10.30
C ASN A 149 -9.19 -1.20 -10.15
N VAL A 150 -8.21 -0.31 -10.00
CA VAL A 150 -8.48 1.13 -9.95
C VAL A 150 -8.23 1.74 -11.33
N LEU A 151 -9.27 2.34 -11.89
CA LEU A 151 -9.21 2.97 -13.22
C LEU A 151 -8.16 4.08 -13.26
N GLY A 152 -7.33 4.06 -14.31
CA GLY A 152 -6.29 5.06 -14.51
C GLY A 152 -5.05 4.90 -13.60
N SER A 153 -4.96 3.83 -12.80
CA SER A 153 -3.74 3.54 -12.04
C SER A 153 -2.58 3.14 -12.95
N ASN A 154 -1.36 3.54 -12.60
CA ASN A 154 -0.14 3.24 -13.36
C ASN A 154 0.04 1.72 -13.55
N GLY A 155 0.35 1.32 -14.79
CA GLY A 155 0.54 -0.09 -15.16
C GLY A 155 -0.74 -0.93 -15.07
N SER A 156 -1.93 -0.31 -15.09
CA SER A 156 -3.22 -1.02 -15.17
C SER A 156 -3.54 -1.43 -16.61
N VAL A 157 -4.51 -2.32 -16.78
CA VAL A 157 -4.89 -2.87 -18.09
C VAL A 157 -5.42 -1.82 -19.06
N ILE A 158 -6.10 -0.78 -18.59
CA ILE A 158 -6.70 0.24 -19.44
C ILE A 158 -5.67 1.04 -20.27
N PRO A 159 -4.59 1.58 -19.70
CA PRO A 159 -3.51 2.18 -20.48
C PRO A 159 -2.93 1.24 -21.55
N ILE A 160 -2.73 -0.04 -21.20
CA ILE A 160 -2.22 -1.05 -22.13
C ILE A 160 -3.18 -1.24 -23.30
N PHE A 161 -4.48 -1.39 -23.04
CA PHE A 161 -5.49 -1.52 -24.09
C PHE A 161 -5.56 -0.28 -25.00
N LYS A 162 -5.48 0.91 -24.41
CA LYS A 162 -5.45 2.16 -25.21
C LYS A 162 -4.26 2.22 -26.15
N GLU A 163 -3.10 1.79 -25.70
CA GLU A 163 -1.89 1.72 -26.52
C GLU A 163 -2.02 0.66 -27.63
N GLN A 164 -2.51 -0.52 -27.30
CA GLN A 164 -2.77 -1.57 -28.28
C GLN A 164 -3.76 -1.13 -29.38
N ILE A 165 -4.86 -0.47 -28.99
CA ILE A 165 -5.84 0.08 -29.94
C ILE A 165 -5.18 1.13 -30.83
N LYS A 166 -4.42 2.05 -30.24
CA LYS A 166 -3.70 3.10 -31.00
C LYS A 166 -2.74 2.53 -32.05
N ASN A 167 -2.14 1.36 -31.75
CA ASN A 167 -1.20 0.66 -32.62
C ASN A 167 -1.89 -0.31 -33.60
N GLY A 168 -3.24 -0.29 -33.72
CA GLY A 168 -4.00 -1.13 -34.65
C GLY A 168 -4.41 -2.49 -34.12
N GLY A 169 -4.23 -2.77 -32.81
CA GLY A 169 -4.61 -4.03 -32.16
C GLY A 169 -3.64 -5.17 -32.42
N PRO A 170 -3.97 -6.41 -32.05
CA PRO A 170 -5.13 -6.81 -31.27
C PRO A 170 -5.03 -6.45 -29.77
N ILE A 171 -6.16 -6.44 -29.05
CA ILE A 171 -6.19 -6.32 -27.61
C ILE A 171 -5.86 -7.68 -26.98
N THR A 172 -4.92 -7.70 -26.05
CA THR A 172 -4.53 -8.92 -25.34
C THR A 172 -5.46 -9.18 -24.15
N VAL A 173 -6.20 -10.27 -24.20
CA VAL A 173 -7.08 -10.74 -23.10
C VAL A 173 -6.47 -11.98 -22.45
N THR A 174 -6.37 -11.97 -21.13
CA THR A 174 -5.76 -13.08 -20.37
C THR A 174 -6.60 -14.35 -20.44
N HIS A 175 -7.93 -14.21 -20.40
CA HIS A 175 -8.89 -15.32 -20.52
C HIS A 175 -10.22 -14.75 -21.03
N PRO A 176 -10.96 -15.45 -21.93
CA PRO A 176 -12.21 -14.93 -22.51
C PRO A 176 -13.30 -14.67 -21.44
N ASP A 177 -13.36 -15.49 -20.40
CA ASP A 177 -14.37 -15.39 -19.34
C ASP A 177 -13.90 -14.57 -18.11
N ILE A 178 -12.81 -13.80 -18.24
CA ILE A 178 -12.28 -13.04 -17.11
C ILE A 178 -13.22 -11.90 -16.71
N ILE A 179 -13.62 -11.88 -15.45
CA ILE A 179 -14.39 -10.80 -14.84
C ILE A 179 -13.45 -9.91 -14.04
N ARG A 180 -13.52 -8.60 -14.25
CA ARG A 180 -12.72 -7.60 -13.51
C ARG A 180 -13.64 -6.51 -12.98
N TYR A 181 -13.61 -6.33 -11.66
CA TYR A 181 -14.30 -5.20 -11.03
C TYR A 181 -13.40 -3.97 -11.06
N PHE A 182 -14.01 -2.83 -11.40
CA PHE A 182 -13.31 -1.54 -11.47
C PHE A 182 -13.89 -0.54 -10.50
N MET A 183 -13.06 0.34 -10.01
CA MET A 183 -13.38 1.41 -9.09
C MET A 183 -12.65 2.67 -9.51
N LEU A 184 -13.23 3.84 -9.27
CA LEU A 184 -12.55 5.12 -9.50
C LEU A 184 -11.53 5.42 -8.37
N ILE A 185 -10.47 6.17 -8.68
CA ILE A 185 -9.49 6.59 -7.67
C ILE A 185 -10.16 7.29 -6.48
N PRO A 186 -11.11 8.26 -6.66
CA PRO A 186 -11.78 8.90 -5.54
C PRO A 186 -12.59 7.94 -4.66
N GLU A 187 -13.20 6.91 -5.25
CA GLU A 187 -13.94 5.88 -4.50
C GLU A 187 -13.00 5.04 -3.64
N ALA A 188 -11.87 4.58 -4.22
CA ALA A 188 -10.85 3.85 -3.49
C ALA A 188 -10.28 4.69 -2.32
N CYS A 189 -10.00 5.98 -2.56
CA CYS A 189 -9.52 6.88 -1.51
C CYS A 189 -10.55 7.08 -0.40
N ARG A 190 -11.84 7.24 -0.72
CA ARG A 190 -12.91 7.35 0.29
C ARG A 190 -12.99 6.10 1.16
N LEU A 191 -12.92 4.92 0.54
CA LEU A 191 -12.92 3.64 1.26
C LEU A 191 -11.75 3.51 2.26
N VAL A 192 -10.59 4.04 1.90
CA VAL A 192 -9.41 4.03 2.77
C VAL A 192 -9.53 5.01 3.93
N LEU A 193 -10.30 6.10 3.77
CA LEU A 193 -10.45 7.16 4.78
C LEU A 193 -11.65 6.95 5.72
N GLN A 194 -12.59 6.05 5.40
CA GLN A 194 -13.72 5.67 6.26
C GLN A 194 -13.26 4.81 7.44
#